data_d4b022c76ae6ebf1804390fd279b52b7
#
_entry.id   d4b022c76ae6ebf1804390fd279b52b7
#
_cell.length_a   1.000
_cell.length_b   1.000
_cell.length_c   1.000
_cell.angle_alpha   90.00
_cell.angle_beta   90.00
_cell.angle_gamma   90.00
#
_symmetry.space_group_name_H-M   'P 1'
#
loop_
_entity.id
_entity.type
_entity.pdbx_description
1 polymer ?
#
loop_
_entity_poly.entity_id
_entity_poly.type
_entity_poly.pdbx_seq_one_letter_code
_entity_poly.pdbx_strand_id
1 'polypeptide(L)'
;MKKCVGKPVPEWDMAHRLHIDQPVGPNAQDFGTIFRINSVYMDVVEPSFLEKQWSAAAMPIGISGICIGPYLYWLTEIRYPYSGSVIGDLIALLISLIFAFIVWKFGQGLFFGLRRRPIRFHRGERKLYSIRKRRHFAKPSEGDIVWEVPWSKESIFCLHREMSTFGELFHIRHYTVNDQGNVTRVFSIGREWMLAAEVEMALAQWNYWCKYMSDGPHGLPKPMLFHTEDETPRESFLFSLYGFGMQAPVLWRIIMMPLTLAFTAMRILANSTSRDPIWPSEIAKVSDVDPNDPYAQPRSGTPVGWGDTVLAQQRGDYPNEAKTKTEGWAGEPDGKRFAMAWLKNPAVASPYVETRG
;
A
#
# COMPACT_ATOMS: atom_id res chain seq x y z
N MET A 1 -13.92 0.92 2.37
CA MET A 1 -14.13 0.65 0.93
C MET A 1 -15.55 0.22 0.55
N LYS A 2 -16.23 -0.70 1.26
CA LYS A 2 -17.59 -1.14 0.88
C LYS A 2 -18.70 -0.07 1.01
N LYS A 3 -18.49 0.99 1.78
CA LYS A 3 -19.52 2.03 2.06
C LYS A 3 -19.92 2.89 0.85
N CYS A 4 -19.10 2.93 -0.20
CA CYS A 4 -19.34 3.74 -1.40
C CYS A 4 -20.00 2.95 -2.56
N VAL A 5 -19.97 1.61 -2.52
CA VAL A 5 -20.54 0.78 -3.60
C VAL A 5 -22.05 0.96 -3.67
N GLY A 6 -22.59 1.17 -4.86
CA GLY A 6 -24.01 1.46 -5.12
C GLY A 6 -24.40 2.94 -4.93
N LYS A 7 -23.45 3.82 -4.64
CA LYS A 7 -23.67 5.27 -4.48
C LYS A 7 -22.81 6.05 -5.48
N PRO A 8 -23.12 7.32 -5.75
CA PRO A 8 -22.22 8.19 -6.50
C PRO A 8 -20.85 8.30 -5.82
N VAL A 9 -19.83 8.65 -6.60
CA VAL A 9 -18.51 8.97 -6.05
C VAL A 9 -18.67 10.11 -5.03
N PRO A 10 -17.99 10.04 -3.85
CA PRO A 10 -18.08 11.11 -2.87
C PRO A 10 -17.74 12.48 -3.48
N GLU A 11 -18.49 13.49 -3.12
CA GLU A 11 -18.34 14.85 -3.67
C GLU A 11 -16.93 15.40 -3.45
N TRP A 12 -16.38 15.20 -2.24
CA TRP A 12 -15.03 15.62 -1.91
C TRP A 12 -13.99 14.95 -2.82
N ASP A 13 -14.13 13.63 -3.11
CA ASP A 13 -13.23 12.90 -3.98
C ASP A 13 -13.33 13.38 -5.42
N MET A 14 -14.55 13.66 -5.89
CA MET A 14 -14.77 14.22 -7.24
C MET A 14 -14.17 15.61 -7.37
N ALA A 15 -14.24 16.44 -6.33
CA ALA A 15 -13.57 17.74 -6.31
C ALA A 15 -12.03 17.61 -6.38
N HIS A 16 -11.48 16.53 -5.83
CA HIS A 16 -10.04 16.23 -5.84
C HIS A 16 -9.68 15.13 -6.87
N ARG A 17 -10.36 15.17 -8.03
CA ARG A 17 -10.07 14.25 -9.13
C ARG A 17 -8.68 14.52 -9.70
N LEU A 18 -7.98 13.42 -10.02
CA LEU A 18 -6.65 13.41 -10.60
C LEU A 18 -6.76 13.00 -12.08
N HIS A 19 -6.25 13.83 -12.96
CA HIS A 19 -6.27 13.58 -14.41
C HIS A 19 -4.93 13.01 -14.88
N ILE A 20 -4.98 11.97 -15.72
CA ILE A 20 -3.80 11.23 -16.16
C ILE A 20 -2.85 12.04 -17.06
N ASP A 21 -3.35 13.09 -17.66
CA ASP A 21 -2.63 14.00 -18.56
C ASP A 21 -2.28 15.35 -17.93
N GLN A 22 -2.68 15.54 -16.67
CA GLN A 22 -2.42 16.79 -15.96
C GLN A 22 -1.67 16.49 -14.66
N PRO A 23 -0.38 16.79 -14.62
CA PRO A 23 0.37 16.67 -13.38
C PRO A 23 -0.13 17.66 -12.32
N VAL A 24 -0.06 17.25 -11.06
CA VAL A 24 -0.53 18.04 -9.91
C VAL A 24 0.65 18.33 -9.00
N GLY A 25 1.14 19.57 -9.03
CA GLY A 25 2.32 19.97 -8.25
C GLY A 25 3.66 19.67 -8.95
N PRO A 26 4.77 20.09 -8.32
CA PRO A 26 6.08 20.15 -8.96
C PRO A 26 6.88 18.87 -8.95
N ASN A 27 6.53 17.92 -8.13
CA ASN A 27 7.37 16.78 -7.83
C ASN A 27 6.84 15.48 -8.45
N ALA A 28 7.74 14.57 -8.82
CA ALA A 28 7.41 13.20 -9.19
C ALA A 28 8.36 12.24 -8.49
N GLN A 29 7.81 11.31 -7.68
CA GLN A 29 8.60 10.41 -6.87
C GLN A 29 7.82 9.16 -6.50
N ASP A 30 8.50 8.00 -6.41
CA ASP A 30 7.87 6.71 -6.11
C ASP A 30 7.65 6.45 -4.60
N PHE A 31 8.39 7.11 -3.74
CA PHE A 31 8.37 6.93 -2.27
C PHE A 31 8.53 5.48 -1.80
N GLY A 32 9.39 4.73 -2.47
CA GLY A 32 9.68 3.35 -2.10
C GLY A 32 8.46 2.44 -2.25
N THR A 33 7.73 2.56 -3.35
CA THR A 33 6.55 1.74 -3.62
C THR A 33 6.72 0.75 -4.77
N ILE A 34 7.91 0.65 -5.35
CA ILE A 34 8.16 -0.13 -6.56
C ILE A 34 8.78 -1.49 -6.24
N PHE A 35 8.23 -2.55 -6.82
CA PHE A 35 8.86 -3.88 -6.87
C PHE A 35 9.74 -4.00 -8.09
N ARG A 36 9.25 -3.57 -9.25
CA ARG A 36 9.88 -3.73 -10.55
C ARG A 36 9.44 -2.64 -11.52
N ILE A 37 10.37 -2.19 -12.35
CA ILE A 37 10.10 -1.23 -13.43
C ILE A 37 10.89 -1.64 -14.68
N ASN A 38 10.31 -1.46 -15.86
CA ASN A 38 10.94 -1.69 -17.17
C ASN A 38 10.19 -0.89 -18.25
N SER A 39 10.53 -1.06 -19.51
CA SER A 39 9.87 -0.35 -20.63
C SER A 39 8.42 -0.75 -20.85
N VAL A 40 8.00 -1.94 -20.42
CA VAL A 40 6.68 -2.51 -20.67
C VAL A 40 5.73 -2.25 -19.51
N TYR A 41 6.17 -2.51 -18.29
CA TYR A 41 5.34 -2.37 -17.10
C TYR A 41 6.12 -1.94 -15.85
N MET A 42 5.38 -1.45 -14.86
CA MET A 42 5.87 -1.16 -13.51
C MET A 42 4.95 -1.81 -12.49
N ASP A 43 5.50 -2.60 -11.57
CA ASP A 43 4.77 -3.22 -10.47
C ASP A 43 4.94 -2.40 -9.19
N VAL A 44 3.82 -1.91 -8.68
CA VAL A 44 3.74 -1.03 -7.50
C VAL A 44 3.10 -1.79 -6.34
N VAL A 45 3.51 -1.48 -5.11
CA VAL A 45 2.93 -2.04 -3.90
C VAL A 45 1.49 -1.59 -3.67
N GLU A 46 0.71 -2.44 -3.01
CA GLU A 46 -0.57 -2.06 -2.42
C GLU A 46 -0.35 -1.66 -0.94
N PRO A 47 -1.17 -0.73 -0.38
CA PRO A 47 -1.04 -0.32 1.02
C PRO A 47 -0.99 -1.47 2.01
N SER A 48 -1.79 -2.52 1.78
CA SER A 48 -1.83 -3.70 2.64
C SER A 48 -0.50 -4.46 2.76
N PHE A 49 0.39 -4.35 1.79
CA PHE A 49 1.74 -4.92 1.87
C PHE A 49 2.63 -4.12 2.83
N LEU A 50 2.57 -2.80 2.73
CA LEU A 50 3.36 -1.91 3.59
C LEU A 50 2.93 -2.00 5.05
N GLU A 51 1.65 -2.22 5.30
CA GLU A 51 1.06 -2.26 6.64
C GLU A 51 0.88 -3.67 7.21
N LYS A 52 1.39 -4.69 6.53
CA LYS A 52 1.21 -6.09 6.90
C LYS A 52 1.66 -6.39 8.33
N GLN A 53 2.75 -5.77 8.81
CA GLN A 53 3.22 -5.92 10.18
C GLN A 53 2.21 -5.41 11.22
N TRP A 54 1.53 -4.29 10.95
CA TRP A 54 0.53 -3.72 11.86
C TRP A 54 -0.70 -4.60 11.93
N SER A 55 -1.17 -5.07 10.78
CA SER A 55 -2.28 -6.02 10.72
C SER A 55 -1.95 -7.34 11.42
N ALA A 56 -0.72 -7.84 11.26
CA ALA A 56 -0.25 -9.05 11.91
C ALA A 56 -0.14 -8.89 13.43
N ALA A 57 0.29 -7.73 13.90
CA ALA A 57 0.40 -7.43 15.33
C ALA A 57 -0.96 -7.32 16.05
N ALA A 58 -2.04 -7.05 15.32
CA ALA A 58 -3.39 -7.07 15.89
C ALA A 58 -3.84 -8.49 16.28
N MET A 59 -3.25 -9.54 15.70
CA MET A 59 -3.62 -10.94 15.98
C MET A 59 -3.38 -11.36 17.44
N PRO A 60 -2.21 -11.10 18.07
CA PRO A 60 -2.02 -11.38 19.50
C PRO A 60 -3.06 -10.69 20.39
N ILE A 61 -3.46 -9.46 20.06
CA ILE A 61 -4.49 -8.73 20.79
C ILE A 61 -5.83 -9.45 20.67
N GLY A 62 -6.20 -9.88 19.45
CA GLY A 62 -7.41 -10.65 19.22
C GLY A 62 -7.42 -11.99 19.96
N ILE A 63 -6.28 -12.72 19.94
CA ILE A 63 -6.11 -13.99 20.66
C ILE A 63 -6.24 -13.75 22.18
N SER A 64 -5.64 -12.69 22.72
CA SER A 64 -5.79 -12.31 24.13
C SER A 64 -7.26 -12.07 24.48
N GLY A 65 -8.01 -11.44 23.56
CA GLY A 65 -9.46 -11.24 23.72
C GLY A 65 -10.25 -12.54 23.84
N ILE A 66 -9.86 -13.59 23.12
CA ILE A 66 -10.48 -14.93 23.24
C ILE A 66 -10.29 -15.48 24.66
N CYS A 67 -9.12 -15.22 25.26
CA CYS A 67 -8.78 -15.72 26.60
C CYS A 67 -9.43 -14.91 27.73
N ILE A 68 -9.93 -13.70 27.48
CA ILE A 68 -10.53 -12.85 28.52
C ILE A 68 -11.75 -13.52 29.17
N GLY A 69 -12.63 -14.11 28.38
CA GLY A 69 -13.83 -14.79 28.89
C GLY A 69 -13.50 -15.93 29.86
N PRO A 70 -12.73 -16.96 29.43
CA PRO A 70 -12.28 -18.03 30.31
C PRO A 70 -11.50 -17.55 31.54
N TYR A 71 -10.68 -16.51 31.40
CA TYR A 71 -9.93 -15.92 32.50
C TYR A 71 -10.83 -15.24 33.53
N LEU A 72 -11.81 -14.47 33.08
CA LEU A 72 -12.79 -13.86 33.98
C LEU A 72 -13.65 -14.91 34.70
N TYR A 73 -14.08 -15.94 33.98
CA TYR A 73 -14.77 -17.09 34.55
C TYR A 73 -13.94 -17.74 35.67
N TRP A 74 -12.69 -18.08 35.37
CA TRP A 74 -11.77 -18.67 36.33
C TRP A 74 -11.56 -17.78 37.56
N LEU A 75 -11.41 -16.48 37.41
CA LEU A 75 -11.30 -15.53 38.52
C LEU A 75 -12.58 -15.47 39.39
N THR A 76 -13.76 -15.52 38.77
CA THR A 76 -15.03 -15.48 39.52
C THR A 76 -15.25 -16.76 40.29
N GLU A 77 -14.95 -17.93 39.74
CA GLU A 77 -15.03 -19.21 40.41
C GLU A 77 -14.09 -19.33 41.62
N ILE A 78 -12.83 -18.84 41.50
CA ILE A 78 -11.89 -18.83 42.63
C ILE A 78 -12.35 -17.88 43.75
N ARG A 79 -12.89 -16.71 43.40
CA ARG A 79 -13.24 -15.68 44.37
C ARG A 79 -14.61 -15.90 44.99
N TYR A 80 -15.53 -16.53 44.23
CA TYR A 80 -16.91 -16.75 44.63
C TYR A 80 -17.40 -18.13 44.17
N PRO A 81 -16.94 -19.23 44.79
CA PRO A 81 -17.17 -20.59 44.27
C PRO A 81 -18.65 -21.04 44.26
N TYR A 82 -19.57 -20.25 44.76
CA TYR A 82 -21.00 -20.56 44.77
C TYR A 82 -21.88 -19.51 44.08
N SER A 83 -21.28 -18.53 43.41
CA SER A 83 -22.02 -17.43 42.80
C SER A 83 -22.08 -17.52 41.26
N GLY A 84 -21.63 -18.62 40.69
CA GLY A 84 -21.60 -18.84 39.24
C GLY A 84 -22.98 -18.60 38.61
N SER A 85 -23.16 -17.43 37.98
CA SER A 85 -24.37 -17.14 37.22
C SER A 85 -24.23 -17.77 35.85
N VAL A 86 -25.09 -18.71 35.52
CA VAL A 86 -25.19 -19.31 34.17
C VAL A 86 -25.22 -18.22 33.09
N ILE A 87 -25.81 -17.06 33.39
CA ILE A 87 -25.84 -15.89 32.49
C ILE A 87 -24.45 -15.32 32.31
N GLY A 88 -23.64 -15.21 33.37
CA GLY A 88 -22.25 -14.72 33.29
C GLY A 88 -21.38 -15.62 32.40
N ASP A 89 -21.53 -16.93 32.56
CA ASP A 89 -20.80 -17.92 31.75
C ASP A 89 -21.18 -17.85 30.29
N LEU A 90 -22.45 -17.71 29.98
CA LEU A 90 -22.93 -17.54 28.61
C LEU A 90 -22.43 -16.26 27.98
N ILE A 91 -22.36 -15.16 28.73
CA ILE A 91 -21.79 -13.89 28.25
C ILE A 91 -20.29 -14.05 27.97
N ALA A 92 -19.53 -14.65 28.89
CA ALA A 92 -18.10 -14.91 28.71
C ALA A 92 -17.80 -15.77 27.47
N LEU A 93 -18.58 -16.84 27.30
CA LEU A 93 -18.50 -17.70 26.13
C LEU A 93 -18.80 -16.94 24.83
N LEU A 94 -19.87 -16.15 24.81
CA LEU A 94 -20.26 -15.34 23.65
C LEU A 94 -19.16 -14.35 23.26
N ILE A 95 -18.57 -13.65 24.23
CA ILE A 95 -17.45 -12.73 23.99
C ILE A 95 -16.27 -13.49 23.35
N SER A 96 -15.89 -14.63 23.93
CA SER A 96 -14.79 -15.45 23.40
C SER A 96 -15.06 -15.92 21.97
N LEU A 97 -16.27 -16.34 21.64
CA LEU A 97 -16.67 -16.75 20.29
C LEU A 97 -16.63 -15.59 19.29
N ILE A 98 -17.05 -14.38 19.72
CA ILE A 98 -16.96 -13.18 18.87
C ILE A 98 -15.50 -12.87 18.56
N PHE A 99 -14.61 -12.88 19.54
CA PHE A 99 -13.17 -12.65 19.31
C PHE A 99 -12.57 -13.76 18.45
N ALA A 100 -12.92 -15.03 18.65
CA ALA A 100 -12.47 -16.14 17.84
C ALA A 100 -12.89 -15.98 16.36
N PHE A 101 -14.13 -15.55 16.12
CA PHE A 101 -14.60 -15.26 14.78
C PHE A 101 -13.85 -14.09 14.13
N ILE A 102 -13.59 -13.02 14.86
CA ILE A 102 -12.81 -11.87 14.40
C ILE A 102 -11.40 -12.31 14.03
N VAL A 103 -10.70 -13.00 14.93
CA VAL A 103 -9.33 -13.53 14.70
C VAL A 103 -9.30 -14.44 13.48
N TRP A 104 -10.28 -15.35 13.35
CA TRP A 104 -10.38 -16.22 12.19
C TRP A 104 -10.54 -15.45 10.88
N LYS A 105 -11.46 -14.49 10.84
CA LYS A 105 -11.73 -13.69 9.64
C LYS A 105 -10.54 -12.83 9.22
N PHE A 106 -9.88 -12.17 10.16
CA PHE A 106 -8.67 -11.41 9.88
C PHE A 106 -7.51 -12.32 9.50
N GLY A 107 -7.33 -13.41 10.24
CA GLY A 107 -6.25 -14.37 10.05
C GLY A 107 -6.27 -15.04 8.67
N GLN A 108 -7.45 -15.40 8.16
CA GLN A 108 -7.56 -16.00 6.84
C GLN A 108 -6.93 -15.15 5.73
N GLY A 109 -7.21 -13.84 5.73
CA GLY A 109 -6.69 -12.93 4.70
C GLY A 109 -5.19 -12.64 4.87
N LEU A 110 -4.72 -12.60 6.10
CA LEU A 110 -3.36 -12.24 6.47
C LEU A 110 -2.37 -13.41 6.34
N PHE A 111 -2.72 -14.57 6.91
CA PHE A 111 -1.82 -15.72 6.98
C PHE A 111 -1.99 -16.72 5.83
N PHE A 112 -3.16 -16.79 5.21
CA PHE A 112 -3.43 -17.73 4.12
C PHE A 112 -3.82 -17.05 2.81
N GLY A 113 -3.54 -15.75 2.72
CA GLY A 113 -3.81 -14.92 1.55
C GLY A 113 -2.64 -14.89 0.55
N LEU A 114 -2.54 -13.77 -0.13
CA LEU A 114 -1.41 -13.46 -1.00
C LEU A 114 -0.33 -12.73 -0.19
N ARG A 115 0.94 -13.09 -0.39
CA ARG A 115 2.08 -12.43 0.23
C ARG A 115 2.13 -10.96 -0.13
N ARG A 116 1.82 -10.66 -1.39
CA ARG A 116 1.74 -9.31 -1.95
C ARG A 116 0.65 -9.26 -3.00
N ARG A 117 0.20 -8.06 -3.33
CA ARG A 117 -0.80 -7.81 -4.37
C ARG A 117 -0.31 -6.67 -5.24
N PRO A 118 0.62 -6.93 -6.16
CA PRO A 118 1.16 -5.90 -7.02
C PRO A 118 0.06 -5.30 -7.89
N ILE A 119 0.18 -3.99 -8.11
CA ILE A 119 -0.60 -3.26 -9.10
C ILE A 119 0.34 -3.00 -10.26
N ARG A 120 0.04 -3.58 -11.42
CA ARG A 120 0.84 -3.45 -12.62
C ARG A 120 0.33 -2.33 -13.50
N PHE A 121 1.16 -1.33 -13.71
CA PHE A 121 0.95 -0.28 -14.70
C PHE A 121 1.53 -0.76 -16.03
N HIS A 122 0.68 -1.15 -16.97
CA HIS A 122 1.11 -1.69 -18.26
C HIS A 122 0.98 -0.64 -19.36
N ARG A 123 2.13 -0.17 -19.87
CA ARG A 123 2.18 0.94 -20.83
C ARG A 123 1.56 0.59 -22.18
N GLY A 124 1.96 -0.53 -22.79
CA GLY A 124 1.50 -0.94 -24.11
C GLY A 124 -0.01 -1.11 -24.18
N GLU A 125 -0.61 -1.75 -23.18
CA GLU A 125 -2.05 -1.97 -23.08
C GLU A 125 -2.82 -0.74 -22.56
N ARG A 126 -2.13 0.27 -22.05
CA ARG A 126 -2.76 1.43 -21.39
C ARG A 126 -3.75 0.98 -20.32
N LYS A 127 -3.32 0.06 -19.46
CA LYS A 127 -4.14 -0.53 -18.41
C LYS A 127 -3.39 -0.66 -17.10
N LEU A 128 -4.17 -0.68 -16.01
CA LEU A 128 -3.74 -1.15 -14.71
C LEU A 128 -4.29 -2.54 -14.47
N TYR A 129 -3.44 -3.45 -14.02
CA TYR A 129 -3.82 -4.77 -13.57
C TYR A 129 -3.61 -4.87 -12.07
N SER A 130 -4.64 -5.17 -11.31
CA SER A 130 -4.57 -5.30 -9.86
C SER A 130 -5.00 -6.67 -9.40
N ILE A 131 -4.08 -7.44 -8.80
CA ILE A 131 -4.40 -8.74 -8.22
C ILE A 131 -5.20 -8.51 -6.94
N ARG A 132 -6.48 -8.94 -6.91
CA ARG A 132 -7.41 -8.65 -5.82
C ARG A 132 -7.66 -9.82 -4.89
N LYS A 133 -7.66 -11.04 -5.41
CA LYS A 133 -8.01 -12.20 -4.62
C LYS A 133 -7.29 -13.46 -5.10
N ARG A 134 -6.83 -14.26 -4.13
CA ARG A 134 -6.34 -15.62 -4.37
C ARG A 134 -7.46 -16.50 -4.92
N ARG A 135 -7.16 -17.24 -5.98
CA ARG A 135 -8.02 -18.31 -6.48
C ARG A 135 -7.56 -19.65 -5.88
N HIS A 136 -8.41 -20.31 -5.09
CA HIS A 136 -7.98 -21.46 -4.28
C HIS A 136 -7.74 -22.73 -5.10
N PHE A 137 -8.48 -22.94 -6.19
CA PHE A 137 -8.47 -24.17 -7.01
C PHE A 137 -8.17 -23.90 -8.49
N ALA A 138 -7.54 -22.77 -8.79
CA ALA A 138 -7.21 -22.44 -10.17
C ALA A 138 -6.05 -23.28 -10.69
N LYS A 139 -6.13 -23.62 -11.98
CA LYS A 139 -4.96 -24.10 -12.73
C LYS A 139 -3.92 -22.99 -12.76
N PRO A 140 -2.60 -23.32 -12.79
CA PRO A 140 -1.55 -22.30 -12.88
C PRO A 140 -1.73 -21.31 -14.03
N SER A 141 -2.31 -21.76 -15.16
CA SER A 141 -2.60 -20.93 -16.33
C SER A 141 -3.68 -19.86 -16.10
N GLU A 142 -4.61 -20.10 -15.17
CA GLU A 142 -5.71 -19.16 -14.91
C GLU A 142 -5.28 -17.99 -14.01
N GLY A 143 -4.25 -18.20 -13.19
CA GLY A 143 -3.76 -17.22 -12.24
C GLY A 143 -4.77 -16.82 -11.15
N ASP A 144 -4.48 -15.74 -10.49
CA ASP A 144 -5.34 -15.12 -9.46
C ASP A 144 -6.39 -14.20 -10.08
N ILE A 145 -7.36 -13.76 -9.27
CA ILE A 145 -8.40 -12.84 -9.73
C ILE A 145 -7.80 -11.43 -9.87
N VAL A 146 -7.77 -10.94 -11.08
CA VAL A 146 -7.26 -9.62 -11.46
C VAL A 146 -8.41 -8.69 -11.83
N TRP A 147 -8.31 -7.43 -11.43
CA TRP A 147 -9.13 -6.36 -11.95
C TRP A 147 -8.32 -5.57 -12.96
N GLU A 148 -8.93 -5.34 -14.10
CA GLU A 148 -8.41 -4.47 -15.13
C GLU A 148 -9.06 -3.09 -15.04
N VAL A 149 -8.26 -2.06 -15.20
CA VAL A 149 -8.70 -0.67 -15.22
C VAL A 149 -8.03 0.01 -16.40
N PRO A 150 -8.79 0.61 -17.31
CA PRO A 150 -8.21 1.38 -18.40
C PRO A 150 -7.48 2.61 -17.84
N TRP A 151 -6.30 2.90 -18.38
CA TRP A 151 -5.59 4.14 -18.14
C TRP A 151 -6.01 5.15 -19.19
N SER A 152 -7.15 5.77 -18.99
CA SER A 152 -7.79 6.70 -19.92
C SER A 152 -8.29 7.94 -19.19
N LYS A 153 -8.63 8.97 -19.95
CA LYS A 153 -9.15 10.25 -19.38
C LYS A 153 -10.51 10.07 -18.69
N GLU A 154 -11.25 9.06 -19.08
CA GLU A 154 -12.56 8.72 -18.51
C GLU A 154 -12.43 8.04 -17.13
N SER A 155 -11.28 7.41 -16.87
CA SER A 155 -11.01 6.76 -15.59
C SER A 155 -11.03 7.76 -14.43
N ILE A 156 -11.68 7.36 -13.35
CA ILE A 156 -11.88 8.25 -12.20
C ILE A 156 -10.85 7.89 -11.13
N PHE A 157 -9.77 8.66 -11.12
CA PHE A 157 -8.77 8.64 -10.05
C PHE A 157 -8.97 9.88 -9.17
N CYS A 158 -8.92 9.70 -7.87
CA CYS A 158 -9.11 10.80 -6.93
C CYS A 158 -8.12 10.67 -5.77
N LEU A 159 -7.73 11.81 -5.19
CA LEU A 159 -7.23 11.79 -3.83
C LEU A 159 -8.41 11.53 -2.91
N HIS A 160 -8.34 10.51 -2.07
CA HIS A 160 -9.36 10.18 -1.08
C HIS A 160 -8.90 10.56 0.31
N ARG A 161 -9.81 11.11 1.11
CA ARG A 161 -9.61 11.44 2.51
C ARG A 161 -10.47 10.53 3.39
N GLU A 162 -9.85 9.88 4.34
CA GLU A 162 -10.53 9.05 5.32
C GLU A 162 -10.13 9.47 6.74
N MET A 163 -11.11 9.58 7.64
CA MET A 163 -10.83 9.82 9.05
C MET A 163 -10.53 8.49 9.73
N SER A 164 -9.36 8.37 10.32
CA SER A 164 -8.96 7.24 11.15
C SER A 164 -8.87 7.64 12.62
N THR A 165 -8.67 6.66 13.50
CA THR A 165 -8.41 6.89 14.93
C THR A 165 -7.16 7.74 15.18
N PHE A 166 -6.21 7.74 14.25
CA PHE A 166 -4.92 8.43 14.34
C PHE A 166 -4.87 9.75 13.55
N GLY A 167 -5.99 10.17 12.97
CA GLY A 167 -6.07 11.40 12.18
C GLY A 167 -6.54 11.17 10.74
N GLU A 168 -6.32 12.16 9.90
CA GLU A 168 -6.68 12.09 8.48
C GLU A 168 -5.69 11.21 7.72
N LEU A 169 -6.24 10.31 6.90
CA LEU A 169 -5.49 9.48 5.95
C LEU A 169 -5.81 9.90 4.53
N PHE A 170 -4.78 10.01 3.71
CA PHE A 170 -4.91 10.34 2.30
C PHE A 170 -4.30 9.22 1.45
N HIS A 171 -4.98 8.83 0.39
CA HIS A 171 -4.47 7.88 -0.59
C HIS A 171 -5.13 8.06 -1.96
N ILE A 172 -4.46 7.61 -2.99
CA ILE A 172 -5.02 7.65 -4.34
C ILE A 172 -5.97 6.47 -4.51
N ARG A 173 -7.18 6.78 -4.95
CA ARG A 173 -8.26 5.82 -5.11
C ARG A 173 -8.79 5.84 -6.55
N HIS A 174 -9.04 4.66 -7.08
CA HIS A 174 -9.76 4.49 -8.35
C HIS A 174 -11.20 4.09 -8.09
N TYR A 175 -12.12 4.68 -8.86
CA TYR A 175 -13.54 4.36 -8.88
C TYR A 175 -13.96 3.83 -10.24
N THR A 176 -14.57 2.65 -10.26
CA THR A 176 -15.31 2.18 -11.43
C THR A 176 -16.79 2.49 -11.20
N VAL A 177 -17.43 3.16 -12.14
CA VAL A 177 -18.85 3.51 -12.08
C VAL A 177 -19.62 2.79 -13.17
N ASN A 178 -20.92 2.58 -12.95
CA ASN A 178 -21.85 2.11 -13.96
C ASN A 178 -22.42 3.29 -14.78
N ASP A 179 -23.27 2.99 -15.76
CA ASP A 179 -23.90 3.99 -16.64
C ASP A 179 -24.77 5.02 -15.88
N GLN A 180 -25.18 4.69 -14.65
CA GLN A 180 -25.95 5.58 -13.77
C GLN A 180 -25.04 6.46 -12.90
N GLY A 181 -23.71 6.38 -13.04
CA GLY A 181 -22.75 7.10 -12.22
C GLY A 181 -22.51 6.52 -10.82
N ASN A 182 -23.08 5.36 -10.51
CA ASN A 182 -22.90 4.72 -9.22
C ASN A 182 -21.63 3.84 -9.20
N VAL A 183 -20.90 3.90 -8.11
CA VAL A 183 -19.68 3.15 -7.88
C VAL A 183 -19.97 1.66 -7.85
N THR A 184 -19.29 0.89 -8.69
CA THR A 184 -19.34 -0.58 -8.70
C THR A 184 -18.12 -1.22 -8.07
N ARG A 185 -16.94 -0.58 -8.21
CA ARG A 185 -15.68 -1.05 -7.67
C ARG A 185 -14.84 0.12 -7.17
N VAL A 186 -14.08 -0.14 -6.10
CA VAL A 186 -13.15 0.83 -5.51
C VAL A 186 -11.89 0.10 -5.09
N PHE A 187 -10.73 0.66 -5.37
CA PHE A 187 -9.46 0.22 -4.78
C PHE A 187 -8.47 1.37 -4.63
N SER A 188 -7.61 1.24 -3.64
CA SER A 188 -6.53 2.18 -3.38
C SER A 188 -5.26 1.74 -4.09
N ILE A 189 -4.43 2.71 -4.48
CA ILE A 189 -3.19 2.51 -5.21
C ILE A 189 -2.07 3.20 -4.43
N GLY A 190 -0.92 2.53 -4.35
CA GLY A 190 0.27 3.07 -3.73
C GLY A 190 0.21 3.08 -2.20
N ARG A 191 0.76 4.11 -1.59
CA ARG A 191 0.89 4.26 -0.14
C ARG A 191 -0.26 5.06 0.46
N GLU A 192 -0.55 4.83 1.73
CA GLU A 192 -1.38 5.72 2.54
C GLU A 192 -0.50 6.77 3.22
N TRP A 193 -1.01 8.00 3.30
CA TRP A 193 -0.31 9.16 3.84
C TRP A 193 -1.09 9.71 5.03
N MET A 194 -0.39 9.96 6.11
CA MET A 194 -0.98 10.55 7.29
C MET A 194 -0.82 12.06 7.24
N LEU A 195 -1.85 12.78 7.65
CA LEU A 195 -1.87 14.23 7.73
C LEU A 195 -1.85 14.97 6.37
N ALA A 196 -2.47 16.12 6.37
CA ALA A 196 -2.52 17.02 5.20
C ALA A 196 -1.10 17.46 4.74
N ALA A 197 -0.13 17.48 5.64
CA ALA A 197 1.27 17.85 5.32
C ALA A 197 1.97 16.86 4.38
N GLU A 198 1.47 15.62 4.28
CA GLU A 198 2.04 14.56 3.44
C GLU A 198 1.32 14.42 2.08
N VAL A 199 0.29 15.22 1.81
CA VAL A 199 -0.44 15.17 0.53
C VAL A 199 0.46 15.48 -0.65
N GLU A 200 1.47 16.32 -0.49
CA GLU A 200 2.50 16.54 -1.50
C GLU A 200 3.11 15.21 -1.99
N MET A 201 3.37 14.30 -1.07
CA MET A 201 3.96 13.00 -1.39
C MET A 201 3.00 12.12 -2.19
N ALA A 202 1.69 12.17 -1.88
CA ALA A 202 0.66 11.48 -2.67
C ALA A 202 0.58 12.03 -4.10
N LEU A 203 0.62 13.35 -4.26
CA LEU A 203 0.59 14.00 -5.57
C LEU A 203 1.87 13.72 -6.38
N ALA A 204 3.03 13.75 -5.74
CA ALA A 204 4.29 13.40 -6.39
C ALA A 204 4.32 11.94 -6.85
N GLN A 205 3.73 11.02 -6.08
CA GLN A 205 3.57 9.63 -6.46
C GLN A 205 2.63 9.47 -7.66
N TRP A 206 1.51 10.21 -7.68
CA TRP A 206 0.63 10.27 -8.83
C TRP A 206 1.34 10.73 -10.10
N ASN A 207 2.10 11.82 -10.02
CA ASN A 207 2.87 12.35 -11.13
C ASN A 207 3.92 11.36 -11.65
N TYR A 208 4.56 10.61 -10.76
CA TYR A 208 5.49 9.55 -11.13
C TYR A 208 4.82 8.49 -12.02
N TRP A 209 3.62 8.04 -11.64
CA TRP A 209 2.87 7.07 -12.43
C TRP A 209 2.39 7.64 -13.76
N CYS A 210 1.91 8.89 -13.78
CA CYS A 210 1.51 9.56 -15.01
C CYS A 210 2.69 9.66 -15.99
N LYS A 211 3.85 10.11 -15.51
CA LYS A 211 5.06 10.22 -16.32
C LYS A 211 5.53 8.85 -16.82
N TYR A 212 5.50 7.82 -15.98
CA TYR A 212 5.80 6.46 -16.42
C TYR A 212 4.87 6.00 -17.53
N MET A 213 3.58 6.20 -17.40
CA MET A 213 2.59 5.74 -18.37
C MET A 213 2.58 6.56 -19.68
N SER A 214 2.99 7.83 -19.66
CA SER A 214 3.11 8.68 -20.88
C SER A 214 4.46 8.48 -21.57
N ASP A 215 5.56 8.72 -20.85
CA ASP A 215 6.90 8.86 -21.43
C ASP A 215 7.74 7.59 -21.23
N GLY A 216 7.34 6.72 -20.31
CA GLY A 216 8.08 5.53 -19.91
C GLY A 216 9.10 5.80 -18.82
N PRO A 217 10.02 4.85 -18.58
CA PRO A 217 11.01 4.97 -17.53
C PRO A 217 12.11 6.00 -17.81
N HIS A 218 12.20 6.48 -19.05
CA HIS A 218 13.20 7.49 -19.43
C HIS A 218 12.94 8.81 -18.69
N GLY A 219 13.99 9.38 -18.09
CA GLY A 219 13.90 10.63 -17.33
C GLY A 219 13.09 10.55 -16.03
N LEU A 220 12.65 9.35 -15.61
CA LEU A 220 12.11 9.16 -14.27
C LEU A 220 13.23 9.14 -13.24
N PRO A 221 12.96 9.71 -12.05
CA PRO A 221 13.85 9.54 -10.92
C PRO A 221 14.03 8.06 -10.59
N LYS A 222 15.25 7.68 -10.25
CA LYS A 222 15.52 6.32 -9.82
C LYS A 222 14.74 6.02 -8.52
N PRO A 223 14.03 4.89 -8.42
CA PRO A 223 13.32 4.53 -7.20
C PRO A 223 14.24 4.57 -5.97
N MET A 224 13.69 5.05 -4.85
CA MET A 224 14.43 5.08 -3.57
C MET A 224 14.70 3.68 -3.03
N LEU A 225 13.76 2.77 -3.25
CA LEU A 225 13.78 1.42 -2.74
C LEU A 225 13.06 0.52 -3.72
N PHE A 226 13.70 -0.57 -4.13
CA PHE A 226 13.01 -1.69 -4.74
C PHE A 226 12.66 -2.70 -3.65
N HIS A 227 11.39 -3.01 -3.47
CA HIS A 227 10.99 -4.05 -2.54
C HIS A 227 11.39 -5.42 -3.07
N THR A 228 11.88 -6.26 -2.18
CA THR A 228 12.17 -7.66 -2.53
C THR A 228 10.88 -8.44 -2.77
N GLU A 229 10.93 -9.34 -3.74
CA GLU A 229 9.85 -10.31 -3.95
C GLU A 229 9.92 -11.45 -2.93
N ASP A 230 11.13 -11.84 -2.56
CA ASP A 230 11.43 -12.88 -1.56
C ASP A 230 11.95 -12.23 -0.27
N GLU A 231 11.01 -11.87 0.60
CA GLU A 231 11.32 -11.21 1.86
C GLU A 231 11.95 -12.19 2.85
N THR A 232 13.22 -11.97 3.15
CA THR A 232 13.97 -12.73 4.16
C THR A 232 13.60 -12.29 5.59
N PRO A 233 13.91 -13.09 6.64
CA PRO A 233 13.73 -12.67 8.02
C PRO A 233 14.47 -11.36 8.38
N ARG A 234 15.65 -11.14 7.77
CA ARG A 234 16.40 -9.89 7.91
C ARG A 234 15.63 -8.71 7.34
N GLU A 235 15.05 -8.84 6.15
CA GLU A 235 14.25 -7.79 5.53
C GLU A 235 12.97 -7.51 6.33
N SER A 236 12.29 -8.55 6.85
CA SER A 236 11.15 -8.40 7.74
C SER A 236 11.51 -7.60 9.01
N PHE A 237 12.71 -7.84 9.57
CA PHE A 237 13.21 -7.08 10.71
C PHE A 237 13.48 -5.61 10.36
N LEU A 238 14.18 -5.35 9.26
CA LEU A 238 14.47 -4.00 8.81
C LEU A 238 13.20 -3.23 8.45
N PHE A 239 12.23 -3.90 7.86
CA PHE A 239 10.92 -3.32 7.57
C PHE A 239 10.18 -2.89 8.85
N SER A 240 10.19 -3.75 9.88
CA SER A 240 9.61 -3.43 11.18
C SER A 240 10.38 -2.30 11.88
N LEU A 241 11.71 -2.34 11.84
CA LEU A 241 12.58 -1.31 12.40
C LEU A 241 12.33 0.06 11.74
N TYR A 242 12.12 0.09 10.43
CA TYR A 242 11.76 1.31 9.71
C TYR A 242 10.43 1.87 10.21
N GLY A 243 9.43 1.03 10.40
CA GLY A 243 8.12 1.43 10.93
C GLY A 243 8.17 2.02 12.34
N PHE A 244 9.16 1.62 13.17
CA PHE A 244 9.38 2.15 14.53
C PHE A 244 10.45 3.25 14.60
N GLY A 245 10.95 3.73 13.46
CA GLY A 245 11.91 4.80 13.37
C GLY A 245 13.36 4.32 13.29
N MET A 246 13.78 3.82 12.14
CA MET A 246 15.17 3.41 11.88
C MET A 246 16.18 4.55 12.15
N GLN A 247 15.76 5.79 11.95
CA GLN A 247 16.57 6.99 12.20
C GLN A 247 16.42 7.56 13.61
N ALA A 248 15.59 6.94 14.46
CA ALA A 248 15.41 7.37 15.84
C ALA A 248 16.70 7.20 16.66
N PRO A 249 16.87 7.97 17.75
CA PRO A 249 18.01 7.82 18.67
C PRO A 249 18.19 6.35 19.12
N VAL A 250 19.45 5.95 19.32
CA VAL A 250 19.80 4.57 19.68
C VAL A 250 19.03 4.08 20.91
N LEU A 251 18.91 4.93 21.93
CA LEU A 251 18.16 4.59 23.17
C LEU A 251 16.70 4.24 22.87
N TRP A 252 16.03 5.04 22.03
CA TRP A 252 14.64 4.76 21.62
C TRP A 252 14.53 3.42 20.87
N ARG A 253 15.46 3.12 19.97
CA ARG A 253 15.50 1.84 19.25
C ARG A 253 15.67 0.65 20.19
N ILE A 254 16.50 0.79 21.24
CA ILE A 254 16.67 -0.26 22.26
C ILE A 254 15.37 -0.46 23.05
N ILE A 255 14.73 0.61 23.49
CA ILE A 255 13.44 0.54 24.22
C ILE A 255 12.36 -0.13 23.37
N MET A 256 12.30 0.19 22.08
CA MET A 256 11.30 -0.36 21.16
C MET A 256 11.66 -1.74 20.59
N MET A 257 12.86 -2.28 20.90
CA MET A 257 13.34 -3.55 20.34
C MET A 257 12.41 -4.74 20.62
N PRO A 258 11.89 -4.95 21.84
CA PRO A 258 10.97 -6.06 22.08
C PRO A 258 9.71 -6.00 21.19
N LEU A 259 9.18 -4.81 20.99
CA LEU A 259 8.03 -4.58 20.13
C LEU A 259 8.39 -4.81 18.65
N THR A 260 9.54 -4.28 18.21
CA THR A 260 10.07 -4.50 16.86
C THR A 260 10.24 -5.99 16.55
N LEU A 261 10.79 -6.75 17.50
CA LEU A 261 10.95 -8.21 17.34
C LEU A 261 9.61 -8.93 17.27
N ALA A 262 8.63 -8.56 18.09
CA ALA A 262 7.28 -9.13 18.04
C ALA A 262 6.62 -8.88 16.68
N PHE A 263 6.69 -7.66 16.16
CA PHE A 263 6.17 -7.32 14.82
C PHE A 263 6.91 -8.07 13.71
N THR A 264 8.23 -8.20 13.83
CA THR A 264 9.06 -8.98 12.90
C THR A 264 8.62 -10.43 12.86
N ALA A 265 8.47 -11.07 14.02
CA ALA A 265 8.03 -12.45 14.12
C ALA A 265 6.66 -12.67 13.47
N MET A 266 5.71 -11.76 13.73
CA MET A 266 4.38 -11.82 13.12
C MET A 266 4.41 -11.60 11.61
N ARG A 267 5.28 -10.70 11.11
CA ARG A 267 5.46 -10.50 9.67
C ARG A 267 6.08 -11.72 9.00
N ILE A 268 7.11 -12.33 9.60
CA ILE A 268 7.70 -13.57 9.11
C ILE A 268 6.66 -14.68 9.06
N LEU A 269 5.86 -14.86 10.12
CA LEU A 269 4.80 -15.85 10.15
C LEU A 269 3.75 -15.60 9.05
N ALA A 270 3.32 -14.36 8.87
CA ALA A 270 2.36 -14.00 7.82
C ALA A 270 2.93 -14.23 6.42
N ASN A 271 4.21 -13.96 6.20
CA ASN A 271 4.86 -14.19 4.91
C ASN A 271 5.10 -15.67 4.61
N SER A 272 5.48 -16.47 5.63
CA SER A 272 5.72 -17.92 5.47
C SER A 272 4.45 -18.72 5.18
N THR A 273 3.29 -18.26 5.66
CA THR A 273 2.00 -18.92 5.46
C THR A 273 1.23 -18.41 4.23
N SER A 274 1.62 -17.26 3.67
CA SER A 274 1.06 -16.68 2.46
C SER A 274 1.81 -17.21 1.22
N ARG A 275 1.14 -17.19 0.06
CA ARG A 275 1.79 -17.52 -1.22
C ARG A 275 1.98 -16.29 -2.11
N ASP A 276 2.89 -16.40 -3.05
CA ASP A 276 3.08 -15.38 -4.07
C ASP A 276 1.88 -15.28 -5.02
N PRO A 277 1.63 -14.10 -5.57
CA PRO A 277 0.61 -13.89 -6.57
C PRO A 277 0.99 -14.59 -7.89
N ILE A 278 -0.01 -15.14 -8.56
CA ILE A 278 0.13 -15.77 -9.88
C ILE A 278 -0.62 -14.92 -10.89
N TRP A 279 0.12 -14.32 -11.82
CA TRP A 279 -0.48 -13.61 -12.94
C TRP A 279 -1.18 -14.56 -13.91
N PRO A 280 -2.38 -14.25 -14.42
CA PRO A 280 -2.98 -14.98 -15.53
C PRO A 280 -2.05 -15.04 -16.73
N SER A 281 -2.06 -16.16 -17.45
CA SER A 281 -1.16 -16.39 -18.59
C SER A 281 -1.28 -15.33 -19.69
N GLU A 282 -2.47 -14.77 -19.88
CA GLU A 282 -2.72 -13.70 -20.84
C GLU A 282 -1.96 -12.42 -20.48
N ILE A 283 -2.04 -12.01 -19.20
CA ILE A 283 -1.33 -10.83 -18.69
C ILE A 283 0.19 -11.08 -18.66
N ALA A 284 0.62 -12.30 -18.33
CA ALA A 284 2.03 -12.67 -18.36
C ALA A 284 2.63 -12.54 -19.77
N LYS A 285 1.90 -13.00 -20.79
CA LYS A 285 2.35 -12.92 -22.19
C LYS A 285 2.52 -11.48 -22.70
N VAL A 286 1.55 -10.60 -22.44
CA VAL A 286 1.65 -9.20 -22.86
C VAL A 286 2.67 -8.40 -22.02
N SER A 287 3.08 -8.95 -20.88
CA SER A 287 4.09 -8.38 -19.98
C SER A 287 5.49 -8.96 -20.21
N ASP A 288 5.73 -9.59 -21.35
CA ASP A 288 7.07 -10.06 -21.70
C ASP A 288 8.01 -8.89 -21.94
N VAL A 289 9.21 -8.97 -21.36
CA VAL A 289 10.19 -7.87 -21.39
C VAL A 289 11.43 -8.35 -22.12
N ASP A 290 11.95 -7.54 -23.03
CA ASP A 290 13.21 -7.81 -23.69
C ASP A 290 14.31 -8.03 -22.64
N PRO A 291 15.05 -9.16 -22.66
CA PRO A 291 16.17 -9.40 -21.76
C PRO A 291 17.22 -8.29 -21.75
N ASN A 292 17.32 -7.53 -22.83
CA ASN A 292 18.24 -6.41 -23.00
C ASN A 292 17.61 -5.04 -22.71
N ASP A 293 16.41 -4.99 -22.14
CA ASP A 293 15.77 -3.72 -21.81
C ASP A 293 16.67 -2.90 -20.86
N PRO A 294 17.17 -1.72 -21.31
CA PRO A 294 18.08 -0.90 -20.51
C PRO A 294 17.42 -0.33 -19.26
N TYR A 295 16.10 -0.32 -19.19
CA TYR A 295 15.33 0.21 -18.09
C TYR A 295 14.83 -0.86 -17.12
N ALA A 296 15.07 -2.14 -17.40
CA ALA A 296 14.67 -3.21 -16.49
C ALA A 296 15.40 -3.09 -15.15
N GLN A 297 14.61 -2.93 -14.07
CA GLN A 297 15.07 -2.82 -12.69
C GLN A 297 14.11 -3.61 -11.76
N PRO A 298 14.59 -4.26 -10.68
CA PRO A 298 16.00 -4.41 -10.34
C PRO A 298 16.73 -5.37 -11.28
N ARG A 299 18.00 -5.13 -11.48
CA ARG A 299 18.93 -6.01 -12.21
C ARG A 299 20.14 -6.33 -11.34
N SER A 300 21.04 -7.18 -11.82
CA SER A 300 22.27 -7.50 -11.10
C SER A 300 22.98 -6.21 -10.65
N GLY A 301 23.28 -6.11 -9.35
CA GLY A 301 23.91 -4.95 -8.73
C GLY A 301 22.95 -3.81 -8.32
N THR A 302 21.65 -3.89 -8.62
CA THR A 302 20.69 -2.94 -8.06
C THR A 302 20.39 -3.31 -6.61
N PRO A 303 20.47 -2.36 -5.66
CA PRO A 303 20.07 -2.61 -4.26
C PRO A 303 18.58 -2.97 -4.19
N VAL A 304 18.26 -4.06 -3.48
CA VAL A 304 16.89 -4.54 -3.28
C VAL A 304 16.64 -4.77 -1.80
N GLY A 305 15.52 -4.27 -1.31
CA GLY A 305 15.18 -4.33 0.10
C GLY A 305 15.91 -3.26 0.93
N TRP A 306 15.52 -3.15 2.19
CA TRP A 306 16.04 -2.12 3.10
C TRP A 306 17.53 -2.28 3.37
N GLY A 307 18.00 -3.52 3.55
CA GLY A 307 19.39 -3.79 3.89
C GLY A 307 20.36 -3.29 2.83
N ASP A 308 20.15 -3.69 1.60
CA ASP A 308 21.04 -3.32 0.50
C ASP A 308 20.91 -1.83 0.14
N THR A 309 19.69 -1.30 0.17
CA THR A 309 19.46 0.11 -0.14
C THR A 309 20.12 1.03 0.88
N VAL A 310 19.99 0.75 2.19
CA VAL A 310 20.64 1.54 3.23
C VAL A 310 22.17 1.49 3.10
N LEU A 311 22.73 0.32 2.83
CA LEU A 311 24.18 0.19 2.64
C LEU A 311 24.67 0.94 1.39
N ALA A 312 23.91 0.88 0.29
CA ALA A 312 24.25 1.61 -0.93
C ALA A 312 24.16 3.14 -0.73
N GLN A 313 23.15 3.61 0.01
CA GLN A 313 23.01 5.01 0.38
C GLN A 313 24.16 5.49 1.27
N GLN A 314 24.59 4.68 2.24
CA GLN A 314 25.74 5.01 3.09
C GLN A 314 27.05 5.13 2.30
N ARG A 315 27.20 4.37 1.22
CA ARG A 315 28.34 4.47 0.31
C ARG A 315 28.22 5.60 -0.72
N GLY A 316 27.05 6.25 -0.82
CA GLY A 316 26.78 7.25 -1.86
C GLY A 316 26.48 6.66 -3.25
N ASP A 317 26.27 5.34 -3.35
CA ASP A 317 26.01 4.66 -4.62
C ASP A 317 24.53 4.74 -5.02
N TYR A 318 23.66 5.21 -4.12
CA TYR A 318 22.21 5.21 -4.32
C TYR A 318 21.56 6.49 -3.75
N PRO A 319 20.43 6.96 -4.29
CA PRO A 319 19.79 8.18 -3.82
C PRO A 319 19.46 8.13 -2.32
N ASN A 320 19.90 9.15 -1.57
CA ASN A 320 19.55 9.35 -0.16
C ASN A 320 18.18 10.00 0.00
N GLU A 321 17.90 10.94 -0.87
CA GLU A 321 16.61 11.61 -1.00
C GLU A 321 16.26 11.66 -2.48
N ALA A 322 15.05 11.28 -2.81
CA ALA A 322 14.57 11.52 -4.14
C ALA A 322 14.21 13.00 -4.26
N LYS A 323 15.18 13.85 -4.53
CA LYS A 323 14.95 15.22 -4.97
C LYS A 323 14.51 15.19 -6.41
N THR A 324 13.22 15.11 -6.62
CA THR A 324 12.78 14.88 -7.96
C THR A 324 11.73 15.88 -8.33
N LYS A 325 12.24 16.95 -8.89
CA LYS A 325 11.43 17.74 -9.80
C LYS A 325 11.14 16.88 -11.02
N THR A 326 9.94 16.90 -11.50
CA THR A 326 9.64 16.34 -12.80
C THR A 326 10.41 17.15 -13.85
N GLU A 327 11.23 16.49 -14.62
CA GLU A 327 12.08 17.14 -15.60
C GLU A 327 11.23 17.93 -16.61
N GLY A 328 11.62 19.16 -16.92
CA GLY A 328 10.85 20.05 -17.80
C GLY A 328 9.71 20.82 -17.16
N TRP A 329 9.51 20.71 -15.83
CA TRP A 329 8.55 21.54 -15.12
C TRP A 329 9.22 22.77 -14.53
N ALA A 330 8.78 23.94 -14.99
CA ALA A 330 9.15 25.21 -14.39
C ALA A 330 8.11 25.60 -13.34
N GLY A 331 8.46 25.72 -12.08
CA GLY A 331 7.53 26.15 -11.05
C GLY A 331 8.14 26.14 -9.67
N GLU A 332 7.36 26.56 -8.67
CA GLU A 332 7.83 26.63 -7.30
C GLU A 332 8.29 25.25 -6.80
N PRO A 333 9.51 25.17 -6.23
CA PRO A 333 10.01 23.91 -5.66
C PRO A 333 9.24 23.44 -4.42
N ASP A 334 8.41 24.30 -3.84
CA ASP A 334 7.64 24.03 -2.62
C ASP A 334 6.33 23.28 -2.92
N GLY A 335 6.45 22.00 -3.18
CA GLY A 335 5.30 21.12 -3.38
C GLY A 335 4.36 21.03 -2.18
N LYS A 336 4.88 21.22 -0.97
CA LYS A 336 4.06 21.23 0.25
C LYS A 336 3.11 22.42 0.27
N ARG A 337 3.60 23.61 -0.06
CA ARG A 337 2.77 24.81 -0.16
C ARG A 337 1.70 24.65 -1.23
N PHE A 338 2.08 24.15 -2.39
CA PHE A 338 1.15 23.82 -3.47
C PHE A 338 0.08 22.83 -3.02
N ALA A 339 0.47 21.71 -2.44
CA ALA A 339 -0.47 20.66 -1.99
C ALA A 339 -1.48 21.19 -0.96
N MET A 340 -1.03 22.02 -0.02
CA MET A 340 -1.91 22.65 0.97
C MET A 340 -2.90 23.64 0.34
N ALA A 341 -2.49 24.37 -0.70
CA ALA A 341 -3.39 25.26 -1.45
C ALA A 341 -4.40 24.45 -2.27
N TRP A 342 -3.95 23.41 -2.96
CA TRP A 342 -4.76 22.52 -3.78
C TRP A 342 -5.82 21.75 -2.95
N LEU A 343 -5.47 21.29 -1.75
CA LEU A 343 -6.43 20.66 -0.83
C LEU A 343 -7.60 21.58 -0.43
N LYS A 344 -7.32 22.88 -0.31
CA LYS A 344 -8.35 23.89 0.03
C LYS A 344 -9.18 24.28 -1.19
N ASN A 345 -8.55 24.37 -2.34
CA ASN A 345 -9.17 24.75 -3.59
C ASN A 345 -8.57 23.94 -4.75
N PRO A 346 -9.18 22.80 -5.12
CA PRO A 346 -8.70 21.96 -6.22
C PRO A 346 -8.71 22.62 -7.59
N ALA A 347 -9.44 23.73 -7.75
CA ALA A 347 -9.43 24.53 -8.98
C ALA A 347 -8.17 25.39 -9.16
N VAL A 348 -7.26 25.38 -8.19
CA VAL A 348 -5.94 25.99 -8.36
C VAL A 348 -5.23 25.21 -9.46
N ALA A 349 -5.10 25.84 -10.65
CA ALA A 349 -4.38 25.27 -11.77
C ALA A 349 -2.93 25.00 -11.36
N SER A 350 -2.42 23.83 -11.75
CA SER A 350 -1.00 23.57 -11.60
C SER A 350 -0.23 24.62 -12.40
N PRO A 351 0.70 25.37 -11.79
CA PRO A 351 1.50 26.36 -12.52
C PRO A 351 2.35 25.74 -13.66
N TYR A 352 2.29 24.42 -13.80
CA TYR A 352 3.03 23.62 -14.77
C TYR A 352 2.24 23.26 -16.02
N VAL A 353 0.95 23.58 -16.09
CA VAL A 353 0.10 23.29 -17.26
C VAL A 353 0.31 24.35 -18.34
N GLU A 354 0.66 25.59 -17.98
CA GLU A 354 0.79 26.68 -18.92
C GLU A 354 2.05 26.64 -19.81
N THR A 355 3.05 25.82 -19.48
CA THR A 355 4.32 25.77 -20.23
C THR A 355 4.40 24.65 -21.27
N ARG A 356 3.30 23.93 -21.54
CA ARG A 356 3.17 22.94 -22.62
C ARG A 356 2.43 23.48 -23.87
N GLY A 357 2.47 24.79 -24.08
CA GLY A 357 2.01 25.42 -25.31
C GLY A 357 3.04 25.30 -26.44
#